data_898ae6ff358d7b10dd05d9cfcd8a06cf
#
_entry.id   898ae6ff358d7b10dd05d9cfcd8a06cf
#
_cell.length_a   1.000
_cell.length_b   1.000
_cell.length_c   1.000
_cell.angle_alpha   90.00
_cell.angle_beta   90.00
_cell.angle_gamma   90.00
#
_symmetry.space_group_name_H-M   'P 1'
#
loop_
_entity.id
_entity.type
_entity.pdbx_description
1 polymer ?
#
loop_
_entity_poly.entity_id
_entity_poly.type
_entity_poly.pdbx_seq_one_letter_code
_entity_poly.pdbx_strand_id
1 'polypeptide(L)'
;MAAAARSGGLHVLFAGVKWPPETFLARLMRGLTERGVHVTVATPGRPDAAWRVVPNLDVLTTPGWSGSAASRLARAGSETVAAAVRSLPETRRAFRLVRETRSETSATERFSRLLPFVGRRWDVIYFPWNATAIFYLPLMDKAPSIISCRGAQINVSPHNPQRAWLRDGLAPTFRKAAAVHCVSEAIREEAAQYGLDRSKSVVIRPAVDPELFRPTEGPRPDDGRFRVITTGSVIWRKGYEYALAAVCDLVDRGVPVQFEIIGRGDEDQRLLYTIHDMKLGDHVIWHGALSPAGVLERLQAADAFLLSSLSEGISNAVLEGMACGLPVVTTNAGGMAEAVSDGVEGFVVPTRDATAMSAALLELWRRPDLRRQMGAAGRQRVLRDFRLSDQADAFVDLFRSVA
;
A
#
# COMPACT_ATOMS: atom_id res chain seq x y z
N MET A 1 35.90 21.66 13.63
CA MET A 1 34.91 22.69 13.29
C MET A 1 33.53 22.01 13.40
N ALA A 2 32.77 22.41 14.41
CA ALA A 2 31.45 21.86 14.73
C ALA A 2 30.47 22.12 13.57
N ALA A 3 29.74 21.08 13.14
CA ALA A 3 28.64 21.23 12.21
C ALA A 3 27.58 22.15 12.85
N ALA A 4 27.34 23.29 12.23
CA ALA A 4 26.24 24.16 12.60
C ALA A 4 24.95 23.35 12.59
N ALA A 5 24.29 23.25 13.73
CA ALA A 5 22.96 22.67 13.85
C ALA A 5 22.04 23.45 12.90
N ARG A 6 21.52 22.76 11.88
CA ARG A 6 20.50 23.33 11.00
C ARG A 6 19.23 23.49 11.83
N SER A 7 18.79 24.73 11.99
CA SER A 7 17.46 25.11 12.52
C SER A 7 16.34 24.81 11.49
N GLY A 8 16.40 23.68 10.81
CA GLY A 8 15.44 23.25 9.79
C GLY A 8 14.85 21.91 10.18
N GLY A 9 13.53 21.77 10.01
CA GLY A 9 12.82 20.51 10.25
C GLY A 9 13.40 19.33 9.48
N LEU A 10 13.04 18.12 9.89
CA LEU A 10 13.47 16.84 9.29
C LEU A 10 13.19 16.81 7.78
N HIS A 11 14.20 16.49 6.96
CA HIS A 11 14.10 16.42 5.51
C HIS A 11 14.19 14.96 5.02
N VAL A 12 13.11 14.44 4.48
CA VAL A 12 12.99 13.04 4.06
C VAL A 12 12.83 12.91 2.55
N LEU A 13 13.65 12.04 1.92
CA LEU A 13 13.49 11.66 0.52
C LEU A 13 12.60 10.43 0.41
N PHE A 14 11.49 10.52 -0.30
CA PHE A 14 10.68 9.39 -0.75
C PHE A 14 11.18 8.94 -2.12
N ALA A 15 11.92 7.82 -2.18
CA ALA A 15 12.59 7.37 -3.39
C ALA A 15 11.77 6.30 -4.14
N GLY A 16 11.66 6.47 -5.47
CA GLY A 16 11.03 5.50 -6.36
C GLY A 16 9.51 5.43 -6.26
N VAL A 17 8.89 6.54 -6.00
CA VAL A 17 7.42 6.70 -5.97
C VAL A 17 6.89 6.80 -7.39
N LYS A 18 5.85 6.06 -7.74
CA LYS A 18 5.07 6.29 -8.95
C LYS A 18 4.23 7.56 -8.79
N TRP A 19 3.92 8.20 -9.91
CA TRP A 19 3.02 9.35 -9.90
C TRP A 19 1.82 9.11 -10.81
N PRO A 20 0.59 9.39 -10.40
CA PRO A 20 0.20 9.82 -9.05
C PRO A 20 0.53 8.73 -8.00
N PRO A 21 0.82 9.14 -6.73
CA PRO A 21 1.09 8.18 -5.68
C PRO A 21 -0.19 7.42 -5.28
N GLU A 22 -0.02 6.21 -4.81
CA GLU A 22 -1.13 5.43 -4.24
C GLU A 22 -1.76 6.20 -3.05
N THR A 23 -3.06 6.05 -2.85
CA THR A 23 -3.85 6.83 -1.88
C THR A 23 -3.25 6.83 -0.47
N PHE A 24 -2.81 5.67 0.02
CA PHE A 24 -2.21 5.58 1.35
C PHE A 24 -0.89 6.36 1.47
N LEU A 25 -0.08 6.37 0.39
CA LEU A 25 1.18 7.10 0.35
C LEU A 25 0.95 8.60 0.25
N ALA A 26 -0.07 9.01 -0.52
CA ALA A 26 -0.51 10.39 -0.60
C ALA A 26 -0.97 10.94 0.76
N ARG A 27 -1.76 10.15 1.49
CA ARG A 27 -2.22 10.48 2.85
C ARG A 27 -1.03 10.59 3.82
N LEU A 28 -0.10 9.62 3.79
CA LEU A 28 1.09 9.66 4.64
C LEU A 28 1.94 10.90 4.37
N MET A 29 2.24 11.22 3.10
CA MET A 29 3.04 12.40 2.75
C MET A 29 2.40 13.70 3.26
N ARG A 30 1.08 13.87 3.12
CA ARG A 30 0.37 15.02 3.67
C ARG A 30 0.45 15.08 5.19
N GLY A 31 0.19 13.96 5.88
CA GLY A 31 0.30 13.91 7.34
C GLY A 31 1.70 14.24 7.87
N LEU A 32 2.75 13.88 7.13
CA LEU A 32 4.14 14.25 7.47
C LEU A 32 4.40 15.73 7.25
N THR A 33 3.96 16.32 6.13
CA THR A 33 4.16 17.74 5.85
C THR A 33 3.41 18.65 6.82
N GLU A 34 2.23 18.24 7.29
CA GLU A 34 1.47 18.90 8.35
C GLU A 34 2.21 18.91 9.71
N ARG A 35 3.12 17.95 9.92
CA ARG A 35 3.99 17.84 11.10
C ARG A 35 5.34 18.53 10.93
N GLY A 36 5.49 19.34 9.89
CA GLY A 36 6.71 20.09 9.61
C GLY A 36 7.86 19.26 9.03
N VAL A 37 7.61 18.02 8.59
CA VAL A 37 8.58 17.24 7.84
C VAL A 37 8.66 17.78 6.41
N HIS A 38 9.85 18.11 5.95
CA HIS A 38 10.08 18.45 4.54
C HIS A 38 10.22 17.16 3.72
N VAL A 39 9.29 16.93 2.78
CA VAL A 39 9.25 15.72 1.96
C VAL A 39 9.71 16.04 0.54
N THR A 40 10.76 15.38 0.07
CA THR A 40 11.11 15.34 -1.36
C THR A 40 10.65 14.02 -1.96
N VAL A 41 9.83 14.07 -3.01
CA VAL A 41 9.35 12.87 -3.73
C VAL A 41 10.13 12.69 -5.02
N ALA A 42 10.92 11.62 -5.11
CA ALA A 42 11.61 11.25 -6.34
C ALA A 42 10.72 10.35 -7.21
N THR A 43 10.31 10.86 -8.38
CA THR A 43 9.36 10.20 -9.28
C THR A 43 9.65 10.49 -10.75
N PRO A 44 9.42 9.54 -11.68
CA PRO A 44 9.46 9.82 -13.12
C PRO A 44 8.21 10.56 -13.62
N GLY A 45 7.16 10.66 -12.80
CA GLY A 45 5.92 11.35 -13.13
C GLY A 45 6.01 12.87 -12.98
N ARG A 46 5.04 13.56 -13.53
CA ARG A 46 4.89 15.02 -13.36
C ARG A 46 3.75 15.29 -12.38
N PRO A 47 3.98 16.07 -11.32
CA PRO A 47 2.94 16.44 -10.38
C PRO A 47 1.91 17.34 -11.04
N ASP A 48 0.64 17.11 -10.73
CA ASP A 48 -0.45 18.02 -11.04
C ASP A 48 -0.41 19.28 -10.16
N ALA A 49 -1.32 20.24 -10.44
CA ALA A 49 -1.37 21.50 -9.72
C ALA A 49 -1.66 21.34 -8.22
N ALA A 50 -2.46 20.33 -7.84
CA ALA A 50 -2.87 20.10 -6.45
C ALA A 50 -1.69 19.72 -5.53
N TRP A 51 -0.67 19.08 -6.08
CA TRP A 51 0.52 18.70 -5.30
C TRP A 51 1.58 19.80 -5.23
N ARG A 52 1.59 20.72 -6.20
CA ARG A 52 2.54 21.84 -6.22
C ARG A 52 2.32 22.88 -5.13
N VAL A 53 1.13 22.88 -4.54
CA VAL A 53 0.75 23.82 -3.47
C VAL A 53 0.80 23.20 -2.07
N VAL A 54 1.19 21.93 -1.95
CA VAL A 54 1.34 21.29 -0.63
C VAL A 54 2.60 21.88 0.05
N PRO A 55 2.47 22.53 1.20
CA PRO A 55 3.62 23.07 1.92
C PRO A 55 4.61 21.96 2.30
N ASN A 56 5.90 22.28 2.36
CA ASN A 56 6.98 21.36 2.72
C ASN A 56 7.06 20.10 1.84
N LEU A 57 6.55 20.15 0.59
CA LEU A 57 6.65 19.03 -0.36
C LEU A 57 7.31 19.50 -1.65
N ASP A 58 8.43 18.87 -1.99
CA ASP A 58 9.14 19.04 -3.25
C ASP A 58 9.05 17.80 -4.11
N VAL A 59 9.06 17.98 -5.44
CA VAL A 59 9.13 16.88 -6.38
C VAL A 59 10.45 16.92 -7.14
N LEU A 60 11.22 15.83 -7.01
CA LEU A 60 12.42 15.57 -7.77
C LEU A 60 12.09 14.66 -8.95
N THR A 61 12.03 15.22 -10.15
CA THR A 61 11.80 14.41 -11.36
C THR A 61 13.01 13.51 -11.62
N THR A 62 12.76 12.21 -11.74
CA THR A 62 13.76 11.21 -12.11
C THR A 62 13.58 10.80 -13.56
N PRO A 63 14.65 10.38 -14.27
CA PRO A 63 14.52 9.96 -15.66
C PRO A 63 13.58 8.75 -15.76
N GLY A 64 12.53 8.89 -16.55
CA GLY A 64 11.72 7.75 -17.01
C GLY A 64 12.53 6.94 -18.03
N TRP A 65 12.47 5.60 -17.92
CA TRP A 65 13.22 4.72 -18.83
C TRP A 65 12.45 4.38 -20.13
N SER A 66 11.39 5.12 -20.42
CA SER A 66 10.59 5.02 -21.65
C SER A 66 11.20 5.82 -22.81
N GLY A 67 10.92 5.41 -24.04
CA GLY A 67 11.36 6.10 -25.26
C GLY A 67 12.48 5.37 -26.03
N SER A 68 12.91 5.96 -27.16
CA SER A 68 13.96 5.39 -28.02
C SER A 68 15.33 5.38 -27.33
N ALA A 69 16.24 4.52 -27.82
CA ALA A 69 17.60 4.45 -27.29
C ALA A 69 18.31 5.82 -27.37
N ALA A 70 18.12 6.55 -28.49
CA ALA A 70 18.69 7.88 -28.67
C ALA A 70 18.17 8.89 -27.63
N SER A 71 16.87 8.89 -27.36
CA SER A 71 16.28 9.79 -26.34
C SER A 71 16.73 9.46 -24.92
N ARG A 72 16.97 8.19 -24.62
CA ARG A 72 17.52 7.75 -23.32
C ARG A 72 18.96 8.19 -23.15
N LEU A 73 19.81 8.05 -24.20
CA LEU A 73 21.20 8.50 -24.17
C LEU A 73 21.31 10.01 -24.06
N ALA A 74 20.53 10.77 -24.83
CA ALA A 74 20.53 12.23 -24.75
C ALA A 74 20.15 12.73 -23.33
N ARG A 75 19.11 12.13 -22.70
CA ARG A 75 18.73 12.42 -21.32
C ARG A 75 19.83 12.05 -20.32
N ALA A 76 20.42 10.88 -20.46
CA ALA A 76 21.53 10.46 -19.59
C ALA A 76 22.73 11.44 -19.71
N GLY A 77 23.03 11.92 -20.92
CA GLY A 77 24.07 12.92 -21.15
C GLY A 77 23.79 14.26 -20.45
N SER A 78 22.60 14.82 -20.65
CA SER A 78 22.21 16.10 -20.02
C SER A 78 22.16 15.97 -18.48
N GLU A 79 21.65 14.88 -17.94
CA GLU A 79 21.64 14.59 -16.52
C GLU A 79 23.06 14.44 -15.93
N THR A 80 23.98 13.83 -16.68
CA THR A 80 25.37 13.68 -16.27
C THR A 80 26.06 15.04 -16.16
N VAL A 81 25.84 15.93 -17.12
CA VAL A 81 26.39 17.31 -17.07
C VAL A 81 25.80 18.04 -15.87
N ALA A 82 24.49 18.01 -15.67
CA ALA A 82 23.84 18.66 -14.55
C ALA A 82 24.33 18.10 -13.19
N ALA A 83 24.53 16.78 -13.09
CA ALA A 83 25.09 16.14 -11.90
C ALA A 83 26.53 16.55 -11.64
N ALA A 84 27.37 16.58 -12.68
CA ALA A 84 28.77 17.01 -12.57
C ALA A 84 28.90 18.47 -12.14
N VAL A 85 28.03 19.36 -12.61
CA VAL A 85 27.96 20.76 -12.15
C VAL A 85 27.58 20.85 -10.68
N ARG A 86 26.64 20.00 -10.21
CA ARG A 86 26.27 19.95 -8.78
C ARG A 86 27.39 19.37 -7.91
N SER A 87 28.02 18.28 -8.31
CA SER A 87 29.13 17.64 -7.60
C SER A 87 29.88 16.65 -8.50
N LEU A 88 31.02 17.08 -9.04
CA LEU A 88 31.90 16.22 -9.84
C LEU A 88 32.44 15.00 -9.05
N PRO A 89 32.86 15.12 -7.78
CA PRO A 89 33.31 13.96 -7.00
C PRO A 89 32.22 12.90 -6.80
N GLU A 90 30.98 13.32 -6.48
CA GLU A 90 29.87 12.39 -6.32
C GLU A 90 29.46 11.75 -7.65
N THR A 91 29.50 12.49 -8.78
CA THR A 91 29.23 11.93 -10.12
C THR A 91 30.24 10.83 -10.45
N ARG A 92 31.53 11.07 -10.18
CA ARG A 92 32.58 10.04 -10.38
C ARG A 92 32.39 8.84 -9.47
N ARG A 93 31.98 9.05 -8.21
CA ARG A 93 31.66 7.98 -7.28
C ARG A 93 30.45 7.13 -7.78
N ALA A 94 29.39 7.78 -8.23
CA ALA A 94 28.21 7.09 -8.80
C ALA A 94 28.60 6.23 -10.00
N PHE A 95 29.46 6.74 -10.90
CA PHE A 95 29.97 5.99 -12.04
C PHE A 95 30.78 4.75 -11.61
N ARG A 96 31.67 4.88 -10.63
CA ARG A 96 32.46 3.77 -10.09
C ARG A 96 31.56 2.70 -9.47
N LEU A 97 30.64 3.07 -8.60
CA LEU A 97 29.70 2.14 -7.93
C LEU A 97 28.88 1.34 -8.95
N VAL A 98 28.42 1.97 -10.03
CA VAL A 98 27.66 1.28 -11.07
C VAL A 98 28.51 0.24 -11.79
N ARG A 99 29.80 0.51 -12.03
CA ARG A 99 30.72 -0.46 -12.66
C ARG A 99 31.04 -1.66 -11.78
N GLU A 100 31.11 -1.45 -10.48
CA GLU A 100 31.43 -2.50 -9.49
C GLU A 100 30.21 -3.40 -9.17
N THR A 101 29.00 -2.92 -9.43
CA THR A 101 27.76 -3.65 -9.12
C THR A 101 27.32 -4.48 -10.33
N ARG A 102 27.26 -5.82 -10.18
CA ARG A 102 26.61 -6.69 -11.17
C ARG A 102 25.09 -6.62 -11.02
N SER A 103 24.36 -6.47 -12.13
CA SER A 103 22.90 -6.42 -12.15
C SER A 103 22.39 -6.74 -13.55
N GLU A 104 21.16 -7.22 -13.64
CA GLU A 104 20.45 -7.48 -14.91
C GLU A 104 20.16 -6.21 -15.71
N THR A 105 20.12 -5.04 -15.07
CA THR A 105 19.92 -3.75 -15.74
C THR A 105 21.24 -3.19 -16.28
N SER A 106 21.17 -2.47 -17.41
CA SER A 106 22.35 -1.89 -18.04
C SER A 106 23.05 -0.88 -17.10
N ALA A 107 24.39 -0.78 -17.24
CA ALA A 107 25.17 0.18 -16.46
C ALA A 107 24.69 1.63 -16.68
N THR A 108 24.30 1.97 -17.91
CA THR A 108 23.73 3.28 -18.26
C THR A 108 22.44 3.57 -17.50
N GLU A 109 21.55 2.59 -17.40
CA GLU A 109 20.30 2.71 -16.65
C GLU A 109 20.56 2.94 -15.18
N ARG A 110 21.39 2.11 -14.56
CA ARG A 110 21.76 2.25 -13.15
C ARG A 110 22.40 3.59 -12.84
N PHE A 111 23.30 4.06 -13.73
CA PHE A 111 23.93 5.36 -13.58
C PHE A 111 22.92 6.50 -13.66
N SER A 112 22.07 6.50 -14.70
CA SER A 112 21.03 7.53 -14.87
C SER A 112 20.06 7.60 -13.70
N ARG A 113 19.75 6.47 -13.05
CA ARG A 113 18.91 6.47 -11.85
C ARG A 113 19.52 7.20 -10.65
N LEU A 114 20.85 7.26 -10.56
CA LEU A 114 21.55 7.91 -9.43
C LEU A 114 21.82 9.40 -9.67
N LEU A 115 21.89 9.85 -10.90
CA LEU A 115 22.27 11.23 -11.26
C LEU A 115 21.38 12.31 -10.62
N PRO A 116 20.04 12.17 -10.52
CA PRO A 116 19.18 13.17 -9.88
C PRO A 116 19.54 13.45 -8.42
N PHE A 117 20.15 12.49 -7.74
CA PHE A 117 20.48 12.56 -6.31
C PHE A 117 21.88 13.12 -6.03
N VAL A 118 22.72 13.30 -7.05
CA VAL A 118 24.07 13.83 -6.93
C VAL A 118 24.04 15.28 -6.44
N GLY A 119 24.88 15.62 -5.46
CA GLY A 119 24.98 16.96 -4.87
C GLY A 119 23.81 17.35 -3.97
N ARG A 120 22.88 16.45 -3.71
CA ARG A 120 21.72 16.68 -2.82
C ARG A 120 21.88 15.95 -1.50
N ARG A 121 21.22 16.44 -0.45
CA ARG A 121 21.27 15.89 0.91
C ARG A 121 19.88 15.79 1.51
N TRP A 122 19.65 14.73 2.24
CA TRP A 122 18.45 14.45 3.05
C TRP A 122 18.91 13.88 4.39
N ASP A 123 18.11 14.03 5.42
CA ASP A 123 18.39 13.42 6.72
C ASP A 123 18.07 11.92 6.68
N VAL A 124 16.98 11.54 5.97
CA VAL A 124 16.54 10.14 5.80
C VAL A 124 16.11 9.89 4.36
N ILE A 125 16.37 8.67 3.87
CA ILE A 125 15.84 8.16 2.60
C ILE A 125 14.81 7.06 2.91
N TYR A 126 13.58 7.26 2.47
CA TYR A 126 12.51 6.31 2.63
C TYR A 126 12.14 5.64 1.30
N PHE A 127 12.15 4.32 1.29
CA PHE A 127 11.69 3.51 0.16
C PHE A 127 10.32 2.91 0.50
N PRO A 128 9.21 3.41 -0.07
CA PRO A 128 7.87 2.89 0.20
C PRO A 128 7.68 1.43 -0.24
N TRP A 129 8.60 0.92 -1.05
CA TRP A 129 8.57 -0.42 -1.61
C TRP A 129 9.94 -1.09 -1.55
N ASN A 130 10.01 -2.30 -0.96
CA ASN A 130 11.25 -3.06 -0.83
C ASN A 130 11.89 -3.42 -2.17
N ALA A 131 11.11 -3.74 -3.20
CA ALA A 131 11.62 -4.00 -4.54
C ALA A 131 12.35 -2.79 -5.13
N THR A 132 11.85 -1.58 -4.89
CA THR A 132 12.48 -0.35 -5.37
C THR A 132 13.85 -0.13 -4.71
N ALA A 133 13.98 -0.38 -3.41
CA ALA A 133 15.22 -0.19 -2.67
C ALA A 133 16.39 -1.00 -3.27
N ILE A 134 16.12 -2.18 -3.80
CA ILE A 134 17.14 -3.04 -4.44
C ILE A 134 17.83 -2.33 -5.61
N PHE A 135 17.08 -1.58 -6.41
CA PHE A 135 17.64 -0.82 -7.54
C PHE A 135 18.39 0.45 -7.13
N TYR A 136 18.23 0.89 -5.87
CA TYR A 136 18.83 2.11 -5.33
C TYR A 136 19.84 1.84 -4.22
N LEU A 137 20.39 0.63 -4.11
CA LEU A 137 21.39 0.27 -3.10
C LEU A 137 22.53 1.31 -2.95
N PRO A 138 23.11 1.88 -4.04
CA PRO A 138 24.13 2.91 -3.92
C PRO A 138 23.60 4.25 -3.35
N LEU A 139 22.32 4.55 -3.48
CA LEU A 139 21.71 5.75 -2.90
C LEU A 139 21.68 5.69 -1.37
N MET A 140 21.56 4.47 -0.82
CA MET A 140 21.53 4.23 0.63
C MET A 140 22.86 4.60 1.34
N ASP A 141 23.95 4.89 0.61
CA ASP A 141 25.20 5.41 1.18
C ASP A 141 25.16 6.93 1.47
N LYS A 142 24.11 7.62 1.03
CA LYS A 142 24.02 9.07 1.16
C LYS A 142 23.38 9.53 2.48
N ALA A 143 22.47 8.72 3.03
CA ALA A 143 21.81 8.99 4.30
C ALA A 143 21.25 7.68 4.88
N PRO A 144 20.94 7.61 6.18
CA PRO A 144 20.19 6.51 6.77
C PRO A 144 18.94 6.21 5.96
N SER A 145 18.71 4.93 5.68
CA SER A 145 17.63 4.55 4.77
C SER A 145 16.65 3.61 5.46
N ILE A 146 15.36 3.85 5.23
CA ILE A 146 14.27 3.02 5.72
C ILE A 146 13.57 2.38 4.53
N ILE A 147 13.32 1.08 4.65
CA ILE A 147 12.65 0.28 3.62
C ILE A 147 11.31 -0.16 4.15
N SER A 148 10.25 -0.05 3.33
CA SER A 148 8.91 -0.51 3.71
C SER A 148 8.56 -1.84 3.05
N CYS A 149 8.17 -2.84 3.87
CA CYS A 149 7.61 -4.12 3.48
C CYS A 149 6.09 -4.10 3.69
N ARG A 150 5.30 -4.25 2.59
CA ARG A 150 3.86 -3.96 2.63
C ARG A 150 2.93 -5.07 2.18
N GLY A 151 3.42 -6.14 1.58
CA GLY A 151 2.57 -7.21 1.06
C GLY A 151 3.22 -7.90 -0.14
N ALA A 152 2.60 -7.91 -1.30
CA ALA A 152 2.97 -8.76 -2.43
C ALA A 152 4.45 -8.78 -2.82
N GLN A 153 5.19 -7.72 -2.59
CA GLN A 153 6.61 -7.68 -2.88
C GLN A 153 7.47 -8.46 -1.88
N ILE A 154 6.87 -8.90 -0.76
CA ILE A 154 7.53 -9.70 0.25
C ILE A 154 6.92 -11.10 0.35
N ASN A 155 5.58 -11.21 0.28
CA ASN A 155 4.89 -12.48 0.48
C ASN A 155 4.44 -13.20 -0.81
N VAL A 156 4.59 -12.58 -1.99
CA VAL A 156 4.22 -13.18 -3.28
C VAL A 156 5.35 -13.16 -4.30
N SER A 157 5.90 -11.97 -4.54
CA SER A 157 6.88 -11.79 -5.64
C SER A 157 8.18 -12.59 -5.48
N PRO A 158 8.71 -12.86 -4.26
CA PRO A 158 9.91 -13.67 -4.10
C PRO A 158 9.76 -15.13 -4.53
N HIS A 159 8.53 -15.64 -4.59
CA HIS A 159 8.26 -17.01 -5.08
C HIS A 159 8.29 -17.13 -6.61
N ASN A 160 8.28 -16.01 -7.33
CA ASN A 160 8.33 -16.03 -8.79
C ASN A 160 9.77 -16.24 -9.28
N PRO A 161 10.10 -17.37 -9.94
CA PRO A 161 11.45 -17.65 -10.43
C PRO A 161 11.94 -16.62 -11.46
N GLN A 162 11.03 -16.00 -12.21
CA GLN A 162 11.38 -14.92 -13.15
C GLN A 162 11.75 -13.62 -12.44
N ARG A 163 11.58 -13.53 -11.12
CA ARG A 163 11.95 -12.41 -10.25
C ARG A 163 12.96 -12.81 -9.18
N ALA A 164 13.82 -13.77 -9.46
CA ALA A 164 14.85 -14.22 -8.52
C ALA A 164 15.71 -13.06 -7.99
N TRP A 165 15.96 -12.04 -8.82
CA TRP A 165 16.64 -10.81 -8.43
C TRP A 165 16.01 -10.10 -7.23
N LEU A 166 14.67 -10.20 -7.07
CA LEU A 166 13.96 -9.61 -5.93
C LEU A 166 14.30 -10.38 -4.66
N ARG A 167 14.12 -11.70 -4.67
CA ARG A 167 14.44 -12.56 -3.52
C ARG A 167 15.91 -12.39 -3.11
N ASP A 168 16.82 -12.48 -4.06
CA ASP A 168 18.26 -12.45 -3.82
C ASP A 168 18.75 -11.05 -3.40
N GLY A 169 18.02 -9.98 -3.81
CA GLY A 169 18.30 -8.60 -3.45
C GLY A 169 17.81 -8.20 -2.06
N LEU A 170 16.87 -8.93 -1.44
CA LEU A 170 16.27 -8.53 -0.15
C LEU A 170 17.29 -8.51 0.98
N ALA A 171 18.02 -9.61 1.23
CA ALA A 171 18.96 -9.70 2.34
C ALA A 171 20.08 -8.62 2.30
N PRO A 172 20.76 -8.36 1.16
CA PRO A 172 21.70 -7.24 1.08
C PRO A 172 21.07 -5.88 1.38
N THR A 173 19.83 -5.69 0.91
CA THR A 173 19.10 -4.43 1.09
C THR A 173 18.71 -4.22 2.54
N PHE A 174 18.20 -5.26 3.23
CA PHE A 174 17.89 -5.22 4.66
C PHE A 174 19.12 -4.98 5.53
N ARG A 175 20.26 -5.63 5.22
CA ARG A 175 21.50 -5.39 5.97
C ARG A 175 21.95 -3.93 5.89
N LYS A 176 21.79 -3.29 4.73
CA LYS A 176 22.20 -1.91 4.49
C LYS A 176 21.24 -0.89 5.09
N ALA A 177 19.96 -1.23 5.27
CA ALA A 177 18.97 -0.34 5.86
C ALA A 177 19.31 0.01 7.31
N ALA A 178 19.05 1.27 7.69
CA ALA A 178 19.09 1.70 9.08
C ALA A 178 17.89 1.11 9.86
N ALA A 179 16.70 1.09 9.24
CA ALA A 179 15.53 0.40 9.76
C ALA A 179 14.67 -0.18 8.63
N VAL A 180 13.82 -1.15 8.95
CA VAL A 180 12.84 -1.74 8.03
C VAL A 180 11.45 -1.60 8.63
N HIS A 181 10.59 -0.86 7.96
CA HIS A 181 9.18 -0.74 8.30
C HIS A 181 8.41 -1.93 7.75
N CYS A 182 7.62 -2.59 8.59
CA CYS A 182 6.68 -3.64 8.22
C CYS A 182 5.24 -3.19 8.54
N VAL A 183 4.29 -3.47 7.66
CA VAL A 183 2.88 -3.05 7.85
C VAL A 183 2.11 -3.94 8.82
N SER A 184 2.68 -5.08 9.22
CA SER A 184 2.11 -6.04 10.16
C SER A 184 3.18 -6.94 10.73
N GLU A 185 2.89 -7.63 11.82
CA GLU A 185 3.75 -8.67 12.38
C GLU A 185 3.92 -9.81 11.38
N ALA A 186 2.85 -10.23 10.70
CA ALA A 186 2.90 -11.26 9.68
C ALA A 186 3.88 -10.90 8.55
N ILE A 187 3.90 -9.64 8.09
CA ILE A 187 4.88 -9.17 7.09
C ILE A 187 6.30 -9.11 7.66
N ARG A 188 6.47 -8.81 8.93
CA ARG A 188 7.79 -8.86 9.60
C ARG A 188 8.33 -10.29 9.63
N GLU A 189 7.50 -11.27 10.01
CA GLU A 189 7.87 -12.68 10.01
C GLU A 189 8.20 -13.20 8.60
N GLU A 190 7.43 -12.81 7.60
CA GLU A 190 7.71 -13.15 6.21
C GLU A 190 9.05 -12.53 5.75
N ALA A 191 9.31 -11.26 6.06
CA ALA A 191 10.57 -10.60 5.71
C ALA A 191 11.79 -11.23 6.41
N ALA A 192 11.61 -11.78 7.62
CA ALA A 192 12.67 -12.46 8.35
C ALA A 192 13.20 -13.70 7.60
N GLN A 193 12.34 -14.40 6.84
CA GLN A 193 12.74 -15.53 6.00
C GLN A 193 13.71 -15.12 4.88
N TYR A 194 13.70 -13.85 4.49
CA TYR A 194 14.58 -13.25 3.48
C TYR A 194 15.75 -12.46 4.10
N GLY A 195 16.08 -12.71 5.38
CA GLY A 195 17.25 -12.15 6.04
C GLY A 195 17.06 -10.78 6.68
N LEU A 196 15.82 -10.40 7.01
CA LEU A 196 15.55 -9.25 7.88
C LEU A 196 15.98 -9.57 9.32
N ASP A 197 16.85 -8.74 9.87
CA ASP A 197 17.11 -8.70 11.31
C ASP A 197 15.92 -8.02 12.02
N ARG A 198 15.21 -8.77 12.87
CA ARG A 198 14.06 -8.25 13.60
C ARG A 198 14.38 -7.05 14.49
N SER A 199 15.61 -6.94 14.99
CA SER A 199 16.03 -5.79 15.80
C SER A 199 16.04 -4.46 15.03
N LYS A 200 16.15 -4.53 13.71
CA LYS A 200 16.05 -3.36 12.80
C LYS A 200 14.63 -3.10 12.30
N SER A 201 13.66 -3.93 12.68
CA SER A 201 12.30 -3.80 12.17
C SER A 201 11.38 -3.03 13.11
N VAL A 202 10.52 -2.21 12.51
CA VAL A 202 9.46 -1.47 13.19
C VAL A 202 8.13 -1.79 12.50
N VAL A 203 7.12 -2.15 13.28
CA VAL A 203 5.78 -2.35 12.75
C VAL A 203 4.97 -1.07 12.92
N ILE A 204 4.59 -0.46 11.79
CA ILE A 204 3.64 0.66 11.74
C ILE A 204 2.49 0.20 10.83
N ARG A 205 1.32 -0.02 11.41
CA ARG A 205 0.17 -0.55 10.68
C ARG A 205 -0.39 0.49 9.70
N PRO A 206 -1.06 0.05 8.61
CA PRO A 206 -1.85 0.94 7.76
C PRO A 206 -2.91 1.67 8.60
N ALA A 207 -3.36 2.80 8.09
CA ALA A 207 -4.31 3.63 8.80
C ALA A 207 -5.35 4.23 7.85
N VAL A 208 -6.45 4.65 8.42
CA VAL A 208 -7.56 5.31 7.74
C VAL A 208 -7.87 6.66 8.43
N ASP A 209 -8.40 7.59 7.64
CA ASP A 209 -8.96 8.82 8.18
C ASP A 209 -10.40 8.55 8.66
N PRO A 210 -10.63 8.49 9.99
CA PRO A 210 -11.94 8.18 10.54
C PRO A 210 -12.95 9.33 10.47
N GLU A 211 -12.52 10.53 10.12
CA GLU A 211 -13.40 11.67 9.89
C GLU A 211 -13.95 11.62 8.45
N LEU A 212 -13.13 11.16 7.51
CA LEU A 212 -13.58 10.93 6.14
C LEU A 212 -14.44 9.67 6.05
N PHE A 213 -13.94 8.53 6.55
CA PHE A 213 -14.66 7.26 6.57
C PHE A 213 -15.39 7.11 7.90
N ARG A 214 -16.69 7.39 7.88
CA ARG A 214 -17.55 7.36 9.06
C ARG A 214 -18.91 6.75 8.73
N PRO A 215 -19.63 6.24 9.72
CA PRO A 215 -21.00 5.79 9.52
C PRO A 215 -21.89 6.89 8.98
N THR A 216 -22.96 6.53 8.27
CA THR A 216 -24.01 7.48 7.92
C THR A 216 -24.71 8.03 9.16
N GLU A 217 -25.15 9.26 9.13
CA GLU A 217 -25.96 9.87 10.18
C GLU A 217 -27.45 9.46 10.10
N GLY A 218 -27.87 8.95 8.93
CA GLY A 218 -29.23 8.51 8.66
C GLY A 218 -29.41 6.99 8.68
N PRO A 219 -30.63 6.50 8.57
CA PRO A 219 -30.91 5.08 8.41
C PRO A 219 -30.29 4.57 7.09
N ARG A 220 -29.79 3.34 7.12
CA ARG A 220 -29.39 2.64 5.89
C ARG A 220 -30.63 2.31 5.05
N PRO A 221 -30.46 2.14 3.72
CA PRO A 221 -31.57 1.69 2.88
C PRO A 221 -32.16 0.38 3.41
N ASP A 222 -33.47 0.32 3.60
CA ASP A 222 -34.22 -0.86 4.03
C ASP A 222 -35.20 -1.26 2.91
N ASP A 223 -34.66 -1.86 1.87
CA ASP A 223 -35.43 -2.44 0.76
C ASP A 223 -35.47 -3.97 0.81
N GLY A 224 -35.16 -4.54 1.98
CA GLY A 224 -35.14 -5.97 2.22
C GLY A 224 -33.89 -6.69 1.67
N ARG A 225 -32.93 -5.97 1.05
CA ARG A 225 -31.70 -6.55 0.51
C ARG A 225 -30.60 -6.59 1.56
N PHE A 226 -29.83 -7.65 1.55
CA PHE A 226 -28.58 -7.76 2.32
C PHE A 226 -27.40 -7.29 1.45
N ARG A 227 -26.91 -6.08 1.69
CA ARG A 227 -25.84 -5.46 0.89
C ARG A 227 -24.48 -5.82 1.44
N VAL A 228 -23.76 -6.64 0.68
CA VAL A 228 -22.36 -6.98 0.94
C VAL A 228 -21.49 -6.19 -0.02
N ILE A 229 -20.41 -5.58 0.46
CA ILE A 229 -19.53 -4.75 -0.35
C ILE A 229 -18.07 -5.19 -0.22
N THR A 230 -17.34 -5.02 -1.31
CA THR A 230 -15.86 -5.10 -1.33
C THR A 230 -15.27 -3.97 -2.14
N THR A 231 -14.09 -3.48 -1.74
CA THR A 231 -13.36 -2.47 -2.50
C THR A 231 -11.90 -2.91 -2.71
N GLY A 232 -11.36 -2.68 -3.91
CA GLY A 232 -9.96 -3.02 -4.19
C GLY A 232 -9.69 -3.31 -5.66
N SER A 233 -8.42 -3.49 -6.01
CA SER A 233 -8.03 -3.84 -7.38
C SER A 233 -8.56 -5.22 -7.76
N VAL A 234 -9.05 -5.36 -8.99
CA VAL A 234 -9.52 -6.64 -9.55
C VAL A 234 -8.31 -7.41 -10.06
N ILE A 235 -7.68 -8.14 -9.15
CA ILE A 235 -6.47 -8.96 -9.38
C ILE A 235 -6.62 -10.30 -8.67
N TRP A 236 -5.94 -11.34 -9.16
CA TRP A 236 -6.05 -12.71 -8.67
C TRP A 236 -5.89 -12.85 -7.13
N ARG A 237 -5.02 -12.04 -6.51
CA ARG A 237 -4.76 -12.09 -5.06
C ARG A 237 -5.96 -11.72 -4.20
N LYS A 238 -6.93 -11.01 -4.77
CA LYS A 238 -8.16 -10.62 -4.08
C LYS A 238 -9.19 -11.74 -3.99
N GLY A 239 -9.00 -12.84 -4.76
CA GLY A 239 -9.79 -14.05 -4.63
C GLY A 239 -11.28 -13.85 -4.88
N TYR A 240 -11.64 -12.99 -5.83
CA TYR A 240 -13.04 -12.69 -6.13
C TYR A 240 -13.87 -13.94 -6.48
N GLU A 241 -13.25 -14.97 -7.05
CA GLU A 241 -13.89 -16.26 -7.32
C GLU A 241 -14.46 -16.91 -6.04
N TYR A 242 -13.78 -16.77 -4.90
CA TYR A 242 -14.26 -17.31 -3.62
C TYR A 242 -15.39 -16.46 -3.03
N ALA A 243 -15.31 -15.13 -3.19
CA ALA A 243 -16.40 -14.25 -2.82
C ALA A 243 -17.67 -14.52 -3.62
N LEU A 244 -17.53 -14.68 -4.94
CA LEU A 244 -18.65 -15.00 -5.84
C LEU A 244 -19.25 -16.39 -5.52
N ALA A 245 -18.42 -17.38 -5.21
CA ALA A 245 -18.91 -18.71 -4.78
C ALA A 245 -19.68 -18.63 -3.44
N ALA A 246 -19.22 -17.81 -2.50
CA ALA A 246 -19.94 -17.58 -1.24
C ALA A 246 -21.28 -16.88 -1.47
N VAL A 247 -21.32 -15.91 -2.37
CA VAL A 247 -22.57 -15.21 -2.75
C VAL A 247 -23.53 -16.16 -3.46
N CYS A 248 -23.03 -17.04 -4.32
CA CYS A 248 -23.85 -18.07 -5.00
C CYS A 248 -24.54 -18.98 -3.97
N ASP A 249 -23.80 -19.48 -2.96
CA ASP A 249 -24.39 -20.30 -1.89
C ASP A 249 -25.47 -19.54 -1.09
N LEU A 250 -25.30 -18.22 -0.87
CA LEU A 250 -26.33 -17.40 -0.23
C LEU A 250 -27.58 -17.26 -1.11
N VAL A 251 -27.43 -17.09 -2.41
CA VAL A 251 -28.54 -17.02 -3.37
C VAL A 251 -29.30 -18.33 -3.39
N ASP A 252 -28.60 -19.47 -3.44
CA ASP A 252 -29.20 -20.82 -3.42
C ASP A 252 -29.99 -21.09 -2.13
N ARG A 253 -29.61 -20.43 -1.03
CA ARG A 253 -30.33 -20.48 0.26
C ARG A 253 -31.48 -19.47 0.36
N GLY A 254 -31.77 -18.72 -0.68
CA GLY A 254 -32.84 -17.73 -0.72
C GLY A 254 -32.55 -16.42 0.03
N VAL A 255 -31.29 -16.12 0.31
CA VAL A 255 -30.89 -14.82 0.91
C VAL A 255 -30.99 -13.73 -0.15
N PRO A 256 -31.68 -12.60 0.12
CA PRO A 256 -31.81 -11.50 -0.84
C PRO A 256 -30.50 -10.67 -0.91
N VAL A 257 -29.38 -11.34 -1.20
CA VAL A 257 -28.05 -10.72 -1.20
C VAL A 257 -27.84 -9.88 -2.46
N GLN A 258 -27.24 -8.69 -2.27
CA GLN A 258 -26.66 -7.87 -3.30
C GLN A 258 -25.17 -7.64 -2.98
N PHE A 259 -24.30 -8.13 -3.85
CA PHE A 259 -22.85 -7.99 -3.69
C PHE A 259 -22.32 -6.87 -4.58
N GLU A 260 -21.75 -5.85 -3.98
CA GLU A 260 -21.18 -4.69 -4.67
C GLU A 260 -19.66 -4.79 -4.71
N ILE A 261 -19.10 -4.68 -5.92
CA ILE A 261 -17.65 -4.73 -6.17
C ILE A 261 -17.19 -3.38 -6.71
N ILE A 262 -16.27 -2.71 -6.01
CA ILE A 262 -15.68 -1.44 -6.44
C ILE A 262 -14.19 -1.62 -6.69
N GLY A 263 -13.78 -1.31 -7.92
CA GLY A 263 -12.39 -1.37 -8.34
C GLY A 263 -12.23 -1.84 -9.77
N ARG A 264 -10.99 -1.76 -10.26
CA ARG A 264 -10.56 -2.26 -11.56
C ARG A 264 -9.22 -2.95 -11.45
N GLY A 265 -8.87 -3.74 -12.45
CA GLY A 265 -7.57 -4.40 -12.50
C GLY A 265 -7.38 -5.30 -13.72
N ASP A 266 -6.32 -6.07 -13.68
CA ASP A 266 -5.94 -6.94 -14.80
C ASP A 266 -6.91 -8.12 -15.02
N GLU A 267 -7.77 -8.43 -14.02
CA GLU A 267 -8.72 -9.54 -14.04
C GLU A 267 -10.18 -9.09 -14.30
N ASP A 268 -10.40 -7.86 -14.77
CA ASP A 268 -11.75 -7.30 -15.01
C ASP A 268 -12.60 -8.21 -15.89
N GLN A 269 -12.05 -8.73 -16.99
CA GLN A 269 -12.80 -9.63 -17.91
C GLN A 269 -13.11 -10.97 -17.25
N ARG A 270 -12.17 -11.52 -16.47
CA ARG A 270 -12.39 -12.76 -15.72
C ARG A 270 -13.50 -12.59 -14.69
N LEU A 271 -13.51 -11.46 -13.97
CA LEU A 271 -14.57 -11.15 -13.01
C LEU A 271 -15.96 -11.14 -13.69
N LEU A 272 -16.10 -10.41 -14.79
CA LEU A 272 -17.37 -10.34 -15.55
C LEU A 272 -17.81 -11.69 -16.07
N TYR A 273 -16.86 -12.48 -16.63
CA TYR A 273 -17.16 -13.81 -17.11
C TYR A 273 -17.63 -14.73 -15.96
N THR A 274 -16.96 -14.67 -14.80
CA THR A 274 -17.33 -15.50 -13.64
C THR A 274 -18.72 -15.13 -13.10
N ILE A 275 -19.07 -13.83 -13.04
CA ILE A 275 -20.41 -13.36 -12.65
C ILE A 275 -21.47 -13.94 -13.60
N HIS A 276 -21.21 -13.92 -14.91
CA HIS A 276 -22.12 -14.46 -15.93
C HIS A 276 -22.24 -15.98 -15.84
N ASP A 277 -21.13 -16.70 -15.77
CA ASP A 277 -21.05 -18.16 -15.72
C ASP A 277 -21.78 -18.73 -14.48
N MET A 278 -21.63 -18.06 -13.34
CA MET A 278 -22.32 -18.41 -12.10
C MET A 278 -23.77 -17.87 -12.02
N LYS A 279 -24.28 -17.22 -13.06
CA LYS A 279 -25.64 -16.65 -13.14
C LYS A 279 -25.96 -15.65 -12.02
N LEU A 280 -24.97 -14.88 -11.60
CA LEU A 280 -25.08 -13.89 -10.51
C LEU A 280 -25.40 -12.47 -10.99
N GLY A 281 -25.82 -12.25 -12.25
CA GLY A 281 -26.07 -10.93 -12.83
C GLY A 281 -27.07 -10.07 -12.06
N ASP A 282 -28.10 -10.69 -11.46
CA ASP A 282 -29.12 -9.99 -10.66
C ASP A 282 -28.70 -9.73 -9.22
N HIS A 283 -27.60 -10.33 -8.77
CA HIS A 283 -27.11 -10.32 -7.39
C HIS A 283 -25.79 -9.59 -7.21
N VAL A 284 -25.03 -9.34 -8.29
CA VAL A 284 -23.69 -8.72 -8.25
C VAL A 284 -23.68 -7.46 -9.08
N ILE A 285 -23.25 -6.35 -8.47
CA ILE A 285 -23.05 -5.07 -9.14
C ILE A 285 -21.55 -4.75 -9.14
N TRP A 286 -20.96 -4.68 -10.33
CA TRP A 286 -19.60 -4.18 -10.48
C TRP A 286 -19.62 -2.72 -10.94
N HIS A 287 -19.16 -1.82 -10.05
CA HIS A 287 -19.14 -0.38 -10.30
C HIS A 287 -17.91 0.10 -11.10
N GLY A 288 -16.89 -0.76 -11.27
CA GLY A 288 -15.59 -0.28 -11.73
C GLY A 288 -14.92 0.63 -10.70
N ALA A 289 -14.07 1.55 -11.15
CA ALA A 289 -13.43 2.51 -10.25
C ALA A 289 -14.38 3.66 -9.93
N LEU A 290 -14.54 3.98 -8.65
CA LEU A 290 -15.30 5.14 -8.16
C LEU A 290 -14.38 6.20 -7.57
N SER A 291 -14.89 7.43 -7.45
CA SER A 291 -14.25 8.49 -6.67
C SER A 291 -14.25 8.14 -5.18
N PRO A 292 -13.38 8.74 -4.35
CA PRO A 292 -13.40 8.52 -2.91
C PRO A 292 -14.76 8.80 -2.25
N ALA A 293 -15.50 9.81 -2.73
CA ALA A 293 -16.85 10.11 -2.26
C ALA A 293 -17.84 9.00 -2.65
N GLY A 294 -17.76 8.47 -3.87
CA GLY A 294 -18.60 7.36 -4.31
C GLY A 294 -18.29 6.06 -3.54
N VAL A 295 -17.03 5.80 -3.22
CA VAL A 295 -16.66 4.67 -2.35
C VAL A 295 -17.28 4.82 -0.97
N LEU A 296 -17.17 6.00 -0.35
CA LEU A 296 -17.77 6.29 0.96
C LEU A 296 -19.29 6.09 0.95
N GLU A 297 -19.99 6.62 -0.05
CA GLU A 297 -21.44 6.47 -0.21
C GLU A 297 -21.86 4.99 -0.22
N ARG A 298 -21.15 4.16 -0.98
CA ARG A 298 -21.45 2.73 -1.06
C ARG A 298 -21.11 1.99 0.25
N LEU A 299 -20.01 2.31 0.89
CA LEU A 299 -19.68 1.76 2.21
C LEU A 299 -20.74 2.10 3.25
N GLN A 300 -21.26 3.34 3.24
CA GLN A 300 -22.30 3.78 4.17
C GLN A 300 -23.66 3.10 3.91
N ALA A 301 -23.93 2.70 2.69
CA ALA A 301 -25.17 2.00 2.30
C ALA A 301 -25.11 0.48 2.55
N ALA A 302 -23.93 -0.08 2.76
CA ALA A 302 -23.73 -1.52 2.89
C ALA A 302 -24.08 -2.05 4.31
N ASP A 303 -24.32 -3.35 4.39
CA ASP A 303 -24.58 -4.09 5.63
C ASP A 303 -23.36 -4.83 6.17
N ALA A 304 -22.48 -5.31 5.29
CA ALA A 304 -21.26 -6.02 5.65
C ALA A 304 -20.16 -5.79 4.61
N PHE A 305 -18.91 -5.83 5.04
CA PHE A 305 -17.74 -5.81 4.18
C PHE A 305 -17.17 -7.22 4.01
N LEU A 306 -16.89 -7.65 2.78
CA LEU A 306 -16.28 -8.93 2.48
C LEU A 306 -14.90 -8.74 1.84
N LEU A 307 -13.87 -9.39 2.40
CA LEU A 307 -12.54 -9.49 1.80
C LEU A 307 -12.13 -10.96 1.64
N SER A 308 -12.09 -11.44 0.41
CA SER A 308 -11.75 -12.83 0.06
C SER A 308 -10.28 -13.04 -0.28
N SER A 309 -9.41 -12.13 0.07
CA SER A 309 -8.01 -12.08 -0.37
C SER A 309 -7.21 -13.34 -0.02
N LEU A 310 -6.31 -13.72 -0.92
CA LEU A 310 -5.35 -14.82 -0.75
C LEU A 310 -4.03 -14.37 -0.12
N SER A 311 -3.73 -13.07 -0.21
CA SER A 311 -2.49 -12.48 0.28
C SER A 311 -2.67 -10.99 0.53
N GLU A 312 -2.38 -10.57 1.77
CA GLU A 312 -2.43 -9.18 2.22
C GLU A 312 -1.25 -8.83 3.13
N GLY A 313 -1.05 -7.51 3.38
CA GLY A 313 -0.41 -7.05 4.59
C GLY A 313 -1.48 -6.83 5.67
N ILE A 314 -2.06 -5.62 5.70
CA ILE A 314 -3.36 -5.28 6.27
C ILE A 314 -4.09 -4.46 5.20
N SER A 315 -5.35 -4.79 4.93
CA SER A 315 -6.12 -4.14 3.86
C SER A 315 -6.66 -2.78 4.31
N ASN A 316 -6.28 -1.70 3.62
CA ASN A 316 -6.88 -0.38 3.84
C ASN A 316 -8.40 -0.40 3.61
N ALA A 317 -8.88 -1.18 2.63
CA ALA A 317 -10.29 -1.32 2.33
C ALA A 317 -11.10 -1.88 3.52
N VAL A 318 -10.54 -2.85 4.24
CA VAL A 318 -11.14 -3.36 5.49
C VAL A 318 -11.19 -2.27 6.55
N LEU A 319 -10.10 -1.51 6.74
CA LEU A 319 -10.08 -0.40 7.69
C LEU A 319 -11.10 0.69 7.33
N GLU A 320 -11.28 0.97 6.04
CA GLU A 320 -12.30 1.90 5.54
C GLU A 320 -13.73 1.37 5.82
N GLY A 321 -14.00 0.08 5.61
CA GLY A 321 -15.25 -0.57 5.98
C GLY A 321 -15.53 -0.54 7.49
N MET A 322 -14.55 -0.91 8.31
CA MET A 322 -14.61 -0.82 9.77
C MET A 322 -14.86 0.62 10.25
N ALA A 323 -14.19 1.58 9.63
CA ALA A 323 -14.38 3.01 9.91
C ALA A 323 -15.82 3.47 9.63
N CYS A 324 -16.46 2.92 8.61
CA CYS A 324 -17.89 3.15 8.31
C CYS A 324 -18.86 2.33 9.21
N GLY A 325 -18.33 1.57 10.18
CA GLY A 325 -19.14 0.76 11.08
C GLY A 325 -19.73 -0.49 10.43
N LEU A 326 -19.04 -1.07 9.46
CA LEU A 326 -19.40 -2.36 8.86
C LEU A 326 -18.75 -3.51 9.61
N PRO A 327 -19.50 -4.59 9.92
CA PRO A 327 -18.89 -5.86 10.29
C PRO A 327 -18.12 -6.41 9.10
N VAL A 328 -17.02 -7.09 9.37
CA VAL A 328 -16.10 -7.58 8.33
C VAL A 328 -16.11 -9.09 8.27
N VAL A 329 -16.28 -9.65 7.08
CA VAL A 329 -15.89 -11.04 6.81
C VAL A 329 -14.59 -11.00 6.00
N THR A 330 -13.52 -11.54 6.56
CA THR A 330 -12.20 -11.52 5.91
C THR A 330 -11.51 -12.86 6.01
N THR A 331 -10.62 -13.14 5.09
CA THR A 331 -9.71 -14.28 5.22
C THR A 331 -8.57 -13.99 6.19
N ASN A 332 -7.93 -15.05 6.71
CA ASN A 332 -6.73 -14.98 7.55
C ASN A 332 -5.44 -14.67 6.75
N ALA A 333 -5.56 -14.06 5.58
CA ALA A 333 -4.44 -13.75 4.69
C ALA A 333 -3.49 -12.72 5.31
N GLY A 334 -2.22 -13.07 5.50
CA GLY A 334 -1.19 -12.17 6.02
C GLY A 334 -1.55 -11.56 7.37
N GLY A 335 -1.52 -10.22 7.48
CA GLY A 335 -1.81 -9.50 8.72
C GLY A 335 -3.30 -9.23 9.01
N MET A 336 -4.24 -9.85 8.30
CA MET A 336 -5.66 -9.53 8.47
C MET A 336 -6.19 -9.86 9.87
N ALA A 337 -5.72 -10.94 10.50
CA ALA A 337 -6.07 -11.27 11.88
C ALA A 337 -5.51 -10.28 12.93
N GLU A 338 -4.59 -9.39 12.54
CA GLU A 338 -4.14 -8.28 13.39
C GLU A 338 -5.12 -7.09 13.36
N ALA A 339 -5.90 -6.96 12.28
CA ALA A 339 -6.88 -5.89 12.11
C ALA A 339 -8.28 -6.30 12.56
N VAL A 340 -8.67 -7.56 12.36
CA VAL A 340 -9.98 -8.11 12.68
C VAL A 340 -9.80 -9.30 13.60
N SER A 341 -10.35 -9.23 14.81
CA SER A 341 -10.43 -10.35 15.77
C SER A 341 -11.70 -11.14 15.48
N ASP A 342 -11.56 -12.44 15.27
CA ASP A 342 -12.70 -13.31 14.99
C ASP A 342 -13.76 -13.26 16.09
N GLY A 343 -15.01 -13.08 15.69
CA GLY A 343 -16.16 -12.96 16.60
C GLY A 343 -16.32 -11.57 17.26
N VAL A 344 -15.42 -10.60 17.05
CA VAL A 344 -15.46 -9.27 17.68
C VAL A 344 -15.83 -8.17 16.68
N GLU A 345 -14.95 -7.88 15.71
CA GLU A 345 -15.22 -6.89 14.66
C GLU A 345 -15.84 -7.54 13.40
N GLY A 346 -15.93 -8.86 13.39
CA GLY A 346 -16.44 -9.66 12.29
C GLY A 346 -15.96 -11.09 12.37
N PHE A 347 -15.80 -11.75 11.21
CA PHE A 347 -15.35 -13.13 11.11
C PHE A 347 -14.08 -13.24 10.30
N VAL A 348 -13.13 -14.05 10.78
CA VAL A 348 -11.87 -14.36 10.10
C VAL A 348 -11.91 -15.83 9.67
N VAL A 349 -11.98 -16.06 8.37
CA VAL A 349 -12.12 -17.40 7.78
C VAL A 349 -10.85 -17.85 7.06
N PRO A 350 -10.64 -19.14 6.79
CA PRO A 350 -9.52 -19.61 6.01
C PRO A 350 -9.53 -19.03 4.58
N THR A 351 -8.34 -18.82 4.01
CA THR A 351 -8.22 -18.49 2.58
C THR A 351 -8.79 -19.61 1.72
N ARG A 352 -9.44 -19.26 0.59
CA ARG A 352 -10.06 -20.20 -0.37
C ARG A 352 -11.25 -20.99 0.18
N ASP A 353 -11.82 -20.60 1.30
CA ASP A 353 -12.97 -21.25 1.91
C ASP A 353 -14.26 -20.43 1.69
N ALA A 354 -14.87 -20.61 0.52
CA ALA A 354 -16.12 -19.97 0.17
C ALA A 354 -17.29 -20.39 1.10
N THR A 355 -17.26 -21.62 1.60
CA THR A 355 -18.30 -22.14 2.52
C THR A 355 -18.24 -21.43 3.86
N ALA A 356 -17.05 -21.24 4.42
CA ALA A 356 -16.89 -20.47 5.65
C ALA A 356 -17.28 -18.98 5.48
N MET A 357 -16.94 -18.38 4.31
CA MET A 357 -17.36 -17.01 3.96
C MET A 357 -18.90 -16.90 3.92
N SER A 358 -19.55 -17.84 3.22
CA SER A 358 -21.01 -17.89 3.12
C SER A 358 -21.66 -18.06 4.49
N ALA A 359 -21.17 -18.99 5.31
CA ALA A 359 -21.69 -19.22 6.67
C ALA A 359 -21.60 -17.95 7.53
N ALA A 360 -20.47 -17.25 7.49
CA ALA A 360 -20.26 -15.99 8.20
C ALA A 360 -21.22 -14.88 7.73
N LEU A 361 -21.40 -14.73 6.43
CA LEU A 361 -22.33 -13.76 5.85
C LEU A 361 -23.78 -14.11 6.19
N LEU A 362 -24.15 -15.41 6.15
CA LEU A 362 -25.47 -15.90 6.53
C LEU A 362 -25.80 -15.58 7.99
N GLU A 363 -24.83 -15.72 8.89
CA GLU A 363 -24.99 -15.35 10.29
C GLU A 363 -25.21 -13.85 10.45
N LEU A 364 -24.44 -13.01 9.76
CA LEU A 364 -24.65 -11.57 9.77
C LEU A 364 -26.02 -11.17 9.19
N TRP A 365 -26.49 -11.86 8.16
CA TRP A 365 -27.83 -11.61 7.61
C TRP A 365 -28.93 -11.94 8.59
N ARG A 366 -28.85 -13.09 9.26
CA ARG A 366 -29.86 -13.59 10.22
C ARG A 366 -29.88 -12.81 11.52
N ARG A 367 -28.78 -12.14 11.88
CA ARG A 367 -28.60 -11.49 13.19
C ARG A 367 -28.26 -10.00 13.05
N PRO A 368 -29.26 -9.13 12.75
CA PRO A 368 -29.02 -7.69 12.58
C PRO A 368 -28.38 -7.03 13.81
N ASP A 369 -28.67 -7.53 15.02
CA ASP A 369 -28.05 -7.04 16.25
C ASP A 369 -26.56 -7.33 16.32
N LEU A 370 -26.16 -8.55 15.96
CA LEU A 370 -24.76 -8.93 15.87
C LEU A 370 -24.02 -8.08 14.81
N ARG A 371 -24.65 -7.83 13.67
CA ARG A 371 -24.16 -6.94 12.61
C ARG A 371 -23.82 -5.56 13.16
N ARG A 372 -24.76 -4.96 13.92
CA ARG A 372 -24.55 -3.65 14.56
C ARG A 372 -23.45 -3.69 15.60
N GLN A 373 -23.44 -4.70 16.45
CA GLN A 373 -22.43 -4.87 17.51
C GLN A 373 -21.02 -4.98 16.94
N MET A 374 -20.81 -5.87 15.95
CA MET A 374 -19.51 -6.06 15.29
C MET A 374 -19.06 -4.81 14.53
N GLY A 375 -19.98 -4.14 13.84
CA GLY A 375 -19.69 -2.89 13.14
C GLY A 375 -19.26 -1.77 14.09
N ALA A 376 -19.94 -1.63 15.23
CA ALA A 376 -19.57 -0.68 16.28
C ALA A 376 -18.19 -1.01 16.88
N ALA A 377 -17.90 -2.29 17.17
CA ALA A 377 -16.60 -2.74 17.64
C ALA A 377 -15.50 -2.43 16.62
N GLY A 378 -15.74 -2.67 15.32
CA GLY A 378 -14.83 -2.32 14.22
C GLY A 378 -14.51 -0.83 14.18
N ARG A 379 -15.51 0.04 14.29
CA ARG A 379 -15.32 1.49 14.36
C ARG A 379 -14.46 1.89 15.58
N GLN A 380 -14.74 1.33 16.77
CA GLN A 380 -13.95 1.61 17.97
C GLN A 380 -12.51 1.13 17.82
N ARG A 381 -12.29 -0.02 17.19
CA ARG A 381 -10.95 -0.53 16.90
C ARG A 381 -10.18 0.43 16.00
N VAL A 382 -10.80 0.96 14.94
CA VAL A 382 -10.18 1.96 14.06
C VAL A 382 -9.81 3.22 14.82
N LEU A 383 -10.72 3.74 15.65
CA LEU A 383 -10.48 4.95 16.43
C LEU A 383 -9.36 4.80 17.46
N ARG A 384 -9.08 3.59 17.93
CA ARG A 384 -8.02 3.30 18.89
C ARG A 384 -6.67 2.99 18.23
N ASP A 385 -6.66 2.15 17.16
CA ASP A 385 -5.45 1.48 16.69
C ASP A 385 -5.03 1.84 15.26
N PHE A 386 -5.89 2.51 14.46
CA PHE A 386 -5.67 2.69 13.02
C PHE A 386 -5.95 4.12 12.53
N ARG A 387 -5.70 5.13 13.36
CA ARG A 387 -5.85 6.54 12.95
C ARG A 387 -4.69 6.98 12.06
N LEU A 388 -5.02 7.72 11.01
CA LEU A 388 -4.01 8.30 10.13
C LEU A 388 -3.07 9.28 10.84
N SER A 389 -3.57 10.05 11.83
CA SER A 389 -2.75 10.90 12.70
C SER A 389 -1.64 10.12 13.39
N ASP A 390 -2.01 9.03 14.07
CA ASP A 390 -1.09 8.24 14.88
C ASP A 390 -0.05 7.51 14.02
N GLN A 391 -0.45 7.06 12.81
CA GLN A 391 0.47 6.53 11.82
C GLN A 391 1.50 7.56 11.39
N ALA A 392 1.07 8.80 11.11
CA ALA A 392 1.97 9.87 10.70
C ALA A 392 2.96 10.21 11.82
N ASP A 393 2.51 10.27 13.10
CA ASP A 393 3.37 10.49 14.25
C ASP A 393 4.41 9.37 14.40
N ALA A 394 3.99 8.09 14.28
CA ALA A 394 4.89 6.95 14.34
C ALA A 394 5.95 6.98 13.22
N PHE A 395 5.62 7.46 12.02
CA PHE A 395 6.60 7.65 10.96
C PHE A 395 7.56 8.80 11.24
N VAL A 396 7.10 9.92 11.83
CA VAL A 396 7.98 11.00 12.26
C VAL A 396 9.00 10.49 13.27
N ASP A 397 8.55 9.74 14.27
CA ASP A 397 9.42 9.16 15.29
C ASP A 397 10.41 8.16 14.70
N LEU A 398 9.95 7.29 13.78
CA LEU A 398 10.84 6.38 13.06
C LEU A 398 11.90 7.12 12.24
N PHE A 399 11.54 8.19 11.53
CA PHE A 399 12.50 8.99 10.77
C PHE A 399 13.50 9.67 11.67
N ARG A 400 13.07 10.25 12.80
CA ARG A 400 13.94 10.89 13.80
C ARG A 400 14.92 9.92 14.46
N SER A 401 14.49 8.68 14.68
CA SER A 401 15.30 7.66 15.35
C SER A 401 16.53 7.22 14.53
N VAL A 402 16.55 7.49 13.22
CA VAL A 402 17.65 7.09 12.33
C VAL A 402 18.37 8.29 11.68
N ALA A 403 17.85 9.52 11.81
CA ALA A 403 18.39 10.77 11.21
C ALA A 403 19.75 11.20 11.77
#